data_14a0960e68a828fb9c6e1c57d47aebde
#
_entry.id   14a0960e68a828fb9c6e1c57d47aebde
#
_cell.length_a   1.000
_cell.length_b   1.000
_cell.length_c   1.000
_cell.angle_alpha   90.00
_cell.angle_beta   90.00
_cell.angle_gamma   90.00
#
_symmetry.space_group_name_H-M   'P 1'
#
loop_
_entity.id
_entity.type
_entity.pdbx_description
1 polymer ?
#
loop_
_entity_poly.entity_id
_entity_poly.type
_entity_poly.pdbx_seq_one_letter_code
_entity_poly.pdbx_strand_id
1 'polypeptide(L)'
;MKNTNKNNVNRREFLKTGAAITAATILPRWILGGAGFVAPSNKVYIAIVGAGGQGRTNADALMREADAEIVAICDPSEDADYSPFYYGGRAGRLPVKARIEAHYTKQKPDFKCKEYEDFRVMFEKEKGIDAVLVATPDHVHAVVTAAAMRLGKHVYCEKPLTHNIWEARQIAKIARETKVATQMGNQGHSGEGIRMTCEWIWAGAIGKITEVHAWSDAGGWAKGPGRPKETPPVPKGLNWDLWLGPRDYRPYHPAYHPYNWRGWWAFGTGAIGDMACHNLDPAVWALKLEAPISVEASSPGVDSEVVSQCAIYRYNFPARGDMPPVKVTWYDGGLRPERPEELEEDQVLGGGGNGILFIGEKGKIMCGGWGGTPVILPQSRMDEFQKPPKTIPRSKGHHRDWLDACKGGPQPSSNFEYAAKLTEIVLLGNVALRTRKKIYWDHENMRAKNAPEAEKFIKETYRKGWEVA
;
A
#
# COMPACT_ATOMS: atom_id res chain seq x y z
N MET A 1 -15.12 2.95 79.26
CA MET A 1 -15.48 4.27 78.72
C MET A 1 -14.58 4.54 77.51
N LYS A 2 -15.05 4.38 76.29
CA LYS A 2 -14.33 4.73 75.08
C LYS A 2 -15.16 5.79 74.34
N ASN A 3 -14.60 6.98 74.25
CA ASN A 3 -15.17 8.10 73.54
C ASN A 3 -14.75 7.97 72.04
N THR A 4 -15.69 7.77 71.15
CA THR A 4 -15.50 7.83 69.72
C THR A 4 -15.94 9.19 69.21
N ASN A 5 -14.98 10.06 68.95
CA ASN A 5 -15.21 11.32 68.26
C ASN A 5 -15.52 11.09 66.83
N LYS A 6 -16.75 11.22 66.36
CA LYS A 6 -17.15 11.28 64.94
C LYS A 6 -17.00 12.75 64.53
N ASN A 7 -15.95 12.99 63.70
CA ASN A 7 -15.83 14.25 62.95
C ASN A 7 -16.92 14.30 61.86
N ASN A 8 -18.03 14.94 62.17
CA ASN A 8 -19.04 15.32 61.17
C ASN A 8 -18.50 16.53 60.39
N VAL A 9 -17.97 16.32 59.22
CA VAL A 9 -17.64 17.40 58.29
C VAL A 9 -18.96 18.03 57.83
N ASN A 10 -19.14 19.29 58.19
CA ASN A 10 -20.34 20.04 57.89
C ASN A 10 -20.42 20.33 56.38
N ARG A 11 -21.59 20.13 55.77
CA ARG A 11 -21.86 20.36 54.35
C ARG A 11 -21.37 21.73 53.84
N ARG A 12 -21.35 22.73 54.72
CA ARG A 12 -20.84 24.09 54.47
C ARG A 12 -19.32 24.17 54.37
N GLU A 13 -18.58 23.35 55.11
CA GLU A 13 -17.10 23.24 55.00
C GLU A 13 -16.70 22.45 53.79
N PHE A 14 -17.43 21.38 53.47
CA PHE A 14 -17.22 20.63 52.20
C PHE A 14 -17.43 21.52 50.97
N LEU A 15 -18.46 22.40 50.98
CA LEU A 15 -18.68 23.33 49.86
C LEU A 15 -17.64 24.47 49.82
N LYS A 16 -17.11 24.91 50.97
CA LYS A 16 -16.01 25.91 51.00
C LYS A 16 -14.69 25.33 50.53
N THR A 17 -14.38 24.06 50.83
CA THR A 17 -13.20 23.36 50.35
C THR A 17 -13.35 22.99 48.84
N GLY A 18 -14.54 22.68 48.38
CA GLY A 18 -14.85 22.47 46.96
C GLY A 18 -14.78 23.76 46.15
N ALA A 19 -15.12 24.92 46.71
CA ALA A 19 -15.03 26.20 46.01
C ALA A 19 -13.59 26.76 45.87
N ALA A 20 -12.65 26.29 46.70
CA ALA A 20 -11.25 26.68 46.62
C ALA A 20 -10.44 25.89 45.53
N ILE A 21 -11.03 24.84 44.93
CA ILE A 21 -10.42 24.03 43.87
C ILE A 21 -10.97 24.40 42.46
N THR A 22 -11.87 25.34 42.37
CA THR A 22 -12.27 25.95 41.10
C THR A 22 -11.33 27.11 40.71
N ALA A 23 -10.02 26.87 40.73
CA ALA A 23 -9.22 27.46 39.68
C ALA A 23 -9.75 26.79 38.39
N ALA A 24 -10.64 27.48 37.70
CA ALA A 24 -11.13 27.03 36.39
C ALA A 24 -9.90 26.82 35.52
N THR A 25 -9.43 25.57 35.46
CA THR A 25 -8.46 25.15 34.45
C THR A 25 -9.23 25.30 33.14
N ILE A 26 -9.03 26.43 32.46
CA ILE A 26 -9.53 26.62 31.10
C ILE A 26 -8.78 25.60 30.28
N LEU A 27 -9.34 24.39 30.21
CA LEU A 27 -8.80 23.35 29.31
C LEU A 27 -8.97 23.86 27.90
N PRO A 28 -7.90 23.92 27.12
CA PRO A 28 -7.99 24.32 25.74
C PRO A 28 -9.04 23.47 25.01
N ARG A 29 -9.81 24.09 24.10
CA ARG A 29 -10.96 23.44 23.41
C ARG A 29 -10.58 22.16 22.67
N TRP A 30 -9.34 22.04 22.21
CA TRP A 30 -8.81 20.84 21.57
C TRP A 30 -8.66 19.63 22.53
N ILE A 31 -8.68 19.85 23.85
CA ILE A 31 -8.69 18.77 24.87
C ILE A 31 -10.11 18.27 25.13
N LEU A 32 -11.09 19.14 25.06
CA LEU A 32 -12.49 18.81 25.42
C LEU A 32 -13.27 18.21 24.25
N GLY A 33 -12.81 18.41 23.00
CA GLY A 33 -13.59 18.09 21.81
C GLY A 33 -14.77 19.06 21.61
N GLY A 34 -15.65 18.77 20.66
CA GLY A 34 -16.82 19.59 20.31
C GLY A 34 -16.73 20.15 18.88
N ALA A 35 -17.56 21.14 18.52
CA ALA A 35 -17.62 21.67 17.16
C ALA A 35 -16.24 22.10 16.63
N GLY A 36 -15.74 21.39 15.63
CA GLY A 36 -14.42 21.61 15.01
C GLY A 36 -13.22 21.00 15.74
N PHE A 37 -13.42 20.26 16.86
CA PHE A 37 -12.33 19.64 17.62
C PHE A 37 -12.69 18.21 18.02
N VAL A 38 -11.76 17.26 17.76
CA VAL A 38 -11.86 15.87 18.22
C VAL A 38 -11.09 15.72 19.53
N ALA A 39 -11.72 15.12 20.54
CA ALA A 39 -11.05 14.83 21.80
C ALA A 39 -9.84 13.89 21.59
N PRO A 40 -8.74 14.05 22.37
CA PRO A 40 -7.56 13.19 22.23
C PRO A 40 -7.86 11.70 22.31
N SER A 41 -8.81 11.28 23.15
CA SER A 41 -9.26 9.89 23.29
C SER A 41 -9.93 9.32 22.02
N ASN A 42 -10.35 10.17 21.10
CA ASN A 42 -11.01 9.78 19.84
C ASN A 42 -10.10 9.93 18.62
N LYS A 43 -8.84 10.30 18.82
CA LYS A 43 -7.84 10.41 17.78
C LYS A 43 -7.05 9.12 17.61
N VAL A 44 -6.57 8.89 16.38
CA VAL A 44 -5.56 7.88 16.07
C VAL A 44 -4.21 8.58 15.95
N TYR A 45 -3.26 8.22 16.81
CA TYR A 45 -1.90 8.76 16.80
C TYR A 45 -1.02 7.93 15.85
N ILE A 46 -0.55 8.57 14.80
CA ILE A 46 0.08 7.90 13.65
C ILE A 46 1.56 8.24 13.57
N ALA A 47 2.38 7.20 13.33
CA ALA A 47 3.75 7.38 12.83
C ALA A 47 3.81 7.08 11.34
N ILE A 48 4.63 7.85 10.60
CA ILE A 48 4.95 7.58 9.20
C ILE A 48 6.38 7.08 9.12
N VAL A 49 6.58 5.89 8.52
CA VAL A 49 7.89 5.32 8.20
C VAL A 49 8.08 5.34 6.68
N GLY A 50 9.07 6.11 6.22
CA GLY A 50 9.24 6.47 4.82
C GLY A 50 8.56 7.82 4.51
N ALA A 51 9.35 8.89 4.54
CA ALA A 51 8.93 10.26 4.30
C ALA A 51 9.27 10.75 2.88
N GLY A 52 9.44 9.82 1.93
CA GLY A 52 9.63 10.12 0.52
C GLY A 52 8.37 10.69 -0.14
N GLY A 53 8.34 10.68 -1.49
CA GLY A 53 7.24 11.28 -2.26
C GLY A 53 5.87 10.76 -1.86
N GLN A 54 5.70 9.42 -1.77
CA GLN A 54 4.42 8.82 -1.38
C GLN A 54 4.10 9.03 0.10
N GLY A 55 5.10 8.95 0.99
CA GLY A 55 4.91 9.24 2.42
C GLY A 55 4.43 10.66 2.66
N ARG A 56 4.96 11.65 1.91
CA ARG A 56 4.47 13.03 1.92
C ARG A 56 3.02 13.13 1.45
N THR A 57 2.67 12.45 0.36
CA THR A 57 1.29 12.43 -0.16
C THR A 57 0.31 11.84 0.85
N ASN A 58 0.69 10.77 1.51
CA ASN A 58 -0.11 10.14 2.57
C ASN A 58 -0.23 11.05 3.81
N ALA A 59 0.84 11.76 4.19
CA ALA A 59 0.78 12.74 5.27
C ALA A 59 -0.26 13.84 4.97
N ASP A 60 -0.27 14.35 3.72
CA ASP A 60 -1.26 15.34 3.28
C ASP A 60 -2.70 14.79 3.32
N ALA A 61 -2.91 13.53 2.99
CA ALA A 61 -4.21 12.90 3.07
C ALA A 61 -4.67 12.72 4.52
N LEU A 62 -3.80 12.21 5.40
CA LEU A 62 -4.10 12.01 6.82
C LEU A 62 -4.34 13.33 7.57
N MET A 63 -3.64 14.40 7.24
CA MET A 63 -3.86 15.72 7.84
C MET A 63 -5.25 16.31 7.53
N ARG A 64 -5.98 15.80 6.53
CA ARG A 64 -7.37 16.19 6.23
C ARG A 64 -8.38 15.50 7.13
N GLU A 65 -7.98 14.44 7.82
CA GLU A 65 -8.82 13.66 8.71
C GLU A 65 -8.76 14.23 10.14
N ALA A 66 -9.85 14.76 10.63
CA ALA A 66 -9.87 15.49 11.92
C ALA A 66 -9.48 14.63 13.15
N ASP A 67 -9.67 13.30 13.03
CA ASP A 67 -9.40 12.31 14.07
C ASP A 67 -8.09 11.53 13.85
N ALA A 68 -7.26 11.95 12.90
CA ALA A 68 -5.88 11.50 12.73
C ALA A 68 -4.90 12.56 13.22
N GLU A 69 -3.84 12.15 13.90
CA GLU A 69 -2.76 13.05 14.32
C GLU A 69 -1.41 12.39 14.09
N ILE A 70 -0.60 12.96 13.17
CA ILE A 70 0.73 12.43 12.83
C ILE A 70 1.70 12.95 13.91
N VAL A 71 2.14 12.07 14.80
CA VAL A 71 2.97 12.41 15.95
C VAL A 71 4.45 12.14 15.78
N ALA A 72 4.80 11.24 14.84
CA ALA A 72 6.18 10.87 14.55
C ALA A 72 6.41 10.61 13.08
N ILE A 73 7.64 10.85 12.63
CA ILE A 73 8.11 10.56 11.29
C ILE A 73 9.48 9.89 11.34
N CYS A 74 9.67 8.89 10.50
CA CYS A 74 10.92 8.14 10.41
C CYS A 74 11.35 7.98 8.95
N ASP A 75 12.56 8.43 8.63
CA ASP A 75 13.20 8.22 7.33
C ASP A 75 14.71 8.34 7.48
N PRO A 76 15.52 7.42 6.91
CA PRO A 76 16.98 7.56 6.90
C PRO A 76 17.50 8.78 6.11
N SER A 77 16.65 9.40 5.28
CA SER A 77 16.97 10.62 4.53
C SER A 77 16.41 11.85 5.23
N GLU A 78 17.27 12.82 5.55
CA GLU A 78 16.84 14.14 6.04
C GLU A 78 16.00 14.88 5.03
N ASP A 79 16.50 14.92 3.79
CA ASP A 79 15.97 15.75 2.74
C ASP A 79 16.44 15.23 1.38
N ALA A 80 15.52 15.07 0.44
CA ALA A 80 15.81 14.63 -0.91
C ALA A 80 15.02 15.44 -1.94
N ASP A 81 15.64 15.68 -3.09
CA ASP A 81 15.02 16.39 -4.20
C ASP A 81 14.24 15.41 -5.09
N TYR A 82 12.92 15.56 -5.12
CA TYR A 82 12.01 14.83 -5.97
C TYR A 82 11.55 15.64 -7.19
N SER A 83 12.08 16.86 -7.40
CA SER A 83 11.67 17.74 -8.51
C SER A 83 11.78 17.10 -9.89
N PRO A 84 12.80 16.23 -10.17
CA PRO A 84 12.89 15.53 -11.46
C PRO A 84 11.89 14.37 -11.63
N PHE A 85 11.10 14.02 -10.61
CA PHE A 85 10.29 12.81 -10.58
C PHE A 85 8.79 13.13 -10.43
N TYR A 86 7.95 12.13 -10.58
CA TYR A 86 6.49 12.21 -10.48
C TYR A 86 5.97 13.02 -9.30
N TYR A 87 6.59 12.86 -8.11
CA TYR A 87 6.12 13.53 -6.90
C TYR A 87 6.48 15.02 -6.83
N GLY A 88 7.54 15.47 -7.53
CA GLY A 88 8.03 16.83 -7.49
C GLY A 88 8.47 17.34 -6.11
N GLY A 89 9.19 18.46 -6.07
CA GLY A 89 9.55 19.14 -4.82
C GLY A 89 10.49 18.38 -3.90
N ARG A 90 10.51 18.76 -2.62
CA ARG A 90 11.37 18.13 -1.60
C ARG A 90 10.58 17.23 -0.66
N ALA A 91 11.20 16.11 -0.25
CA ALA A 91 10.67 15.17 0.73
C ALA A 91 11.84 14.56 1.54
N GLY A 92 11.53 13.74 2.54
CA GLY A 92 12.42 13.27 3.58
C GLY A 92 11.91 13.70 4.95
N ARG A 93 12.56 13.26 6.04
CA ARG A 93 12.00 13.49 7.38
C ARG A 93 11.86 14.98 7.74
N LEU A 94 12.81 15.86 7.35
CA LEU A 94 12.76 17.26 7.74
C LEU A 94 11.69 18.07 6.97
N PRO A 95 11.60 18.06 5.63
CA PRO A 95 10.55 18.75 4.90
C PRO A 95 9.15 18.29 5.28
N VAL A 96 8.94 16.98 5.47
CA VAL A 96 7.63 16.44 5.80
C VAL A 96 7.26 16.75 7.26
N LYS A 97 8.21 16.69 8.20
CA LYS A 97 8.02 17.16 9.58
C LYS A 97 7.57 18.61 9.62
N ALA A 98 8.30 19.49 8.92
CA ALA A 98 7.95 20.92 8.87
C ALA A 98 6.51 21.14 8.36
N ARG A 99 6.10 20.36 7.34
CA ARG A 99 4.76 20.40 6.79
C ARG A 99 3.69 19.95 7.79
N ILE A 100 3.95 18.86 8.54
CA ILE A 100 3.08 18.35 9.59
C ILE A 100 2.95 19.37 10.71
N GLU A 101 4.05 19.93 11.19
CA GLU A 101 4.06 20.95 12.23
C GLU A 101 3.31 22.21 11.80
N ALA A 102 3.54 22.70 10.56
CA ALA A 102 2.82 23.84 10.02
C ALA A 102 1.29 23.62 9.93
N HIS A 103 0.85 22.37 9.77
CA HIS A 103 -0.58 22.04 9.79
C HIS A 103 -1.14 22.10 11.22
N TYR A 104 -0.56 21.36 12.17
CA TYR A 104 -1.15 21.18 13.49
C TYR A 104 -0.92 22.39 14.42
N THR A 105 0.15 23.17 14.25
CA THR A 105 0.37 24.38 15.07
C THR A 105 -0.71 25.45 14.90
N LYS A 106 -1.49 25.41 13.83
CA LYS A 106 -2.67 26.27 13.65
C LYS A 106 -3.71 26.09 14.76
N GLN A 107 -3.79 24.91 15.36
CA GLN A 107 -4.75 24.56 16.41
C GLN A 107 -4.06 24.26 17.75
N LYS A 108 -2.81 23.81 17.72
CA LYS A 108 -1.97 23.45 18.87
C LYS A 108 -0.61 24.16 18.72
N PRO A 109 -0.44 25.40 19.19
CA PRO A 109 0.77 26.19 18.96
C PRO A 109 2.07 25.49 19.37
N ASP A 110 2.04 24.65 20.41
CA ASP A 110 3.22 23.92 20.92
C ASP A 110 3.39 22.53 20.31
N PHE A 111 2.63 22.19 19.24
CA PHE A 111 2.73 20.89 18.61
C PHE A 111 4.12 20.66 18.02
N LYS A 112 4.68 19.48 18.31
CA LYS A 112 5.95 19.01 17.78
C LYS A 112 5.81 17.58 17.26
N CYS A 113 6.15 17.37 16.00
CA CYS A 113 6.30 16.04 15.41
C CYS A 113 7.68 15.49 15.76
N LYS A 114 7.74 14.27 16.30
CA LYS A 114 9.01 13.60 16.59
C LYS A 114 9.62 13.08 15.31
N GLU A 115 10.98 13.06 15.23
CA GLU A 115 11.68 12.57 14.05
C GLU A 115 12.74 11.54 14.40
N TYR A 116 12.91 10.56 13.51
CA TYR A 116 13.82 9.42 13.69
C TYR A 116 14.44 9.01 12.35
N GLU A 117 15.67 8.49 12.38
CA GLU A 117 16.29 7.82 11.23
C GLU A 117 15.94 6.34 11.17
N ASP A 118 15.83 5.71 12.34
CA ASP A 118 15.60 4.28 12.53
C ASP A 118 14.25 4.05 13.19
N PHE A 119 13.37 3.29 12.53
CA PHE A 119 12.04 2.96 13.04
C PHE A 119 12.08 2.13 14.33
N ARG A 120 13.14 1.34 14.55
CA ARG A 120 13.33 0.54 15.77
C ARG A 120 13.48 1.45 16.99
N VAL A 121 14.29 2.49 16.86
CA VAL A 121 14.48 3.53 17.90
C VAL A 121 13.15 4.30 18.11
N MET A 122 12.43 4.62 17.04
CA MET A 122 11.12 5.26 17.14
C MET A 122 10.14 4.40 17.94
N PHE A 123 10.00 3.12 17.63
CA PHE A 123 9.09 2.21 18.34
C PHE A 123 9.50 1.97 19.80
N GLU A 124 10.80 2.04 20.11
CA GLU A 124 11.29 1.96 21.47
C GLU A 124 10.88 3.21 22.29
N LYS A 125 10.97 4.40 21.71
CA LYS A 125 10.74 5.67 22.41
C LYS A 125 9.28 6.12 22.43
N GLU A 126 8.53 5.90 21.37
CA GLU A 126 7.19 6.45 21.15
C GLU A 126 6.12 5.38 21.41
N LYS A 127 5.85 5.09 22.69
CA LYS A 127 4.85 4.07 23.07
C LYS A 127 3.40 4.48 22.79
N GLY A 128 3.13 5.78 22.67
CA GLY A 128 1.80 6.32 22.41
C GLY A 128 1.35 6.31 20.93
N ILE A 129 2.11 5.69 20.02
CA ILE A 129 1.68 5.48 18.63
C ILE A 129 0.63 4.39 18.61
N ASP A 130 -0.53 4.65 17.98
CA ASP A 130 -1.59 3.67 17.75
C ASP A 130 -1.43 2.95 16.42
N ALA A 131 -0.98 3.67 15.39
CA ALA A 131 -0.96 3.20 14.03
C ALA A 131 0.30 3.65 13.28
N VAL A 132 0.72 2.84 12.30
CA VAL A 132 1.92 3.09 11.50
C VAL A 132 1.56 3.07 10.02
N LEU A 133 1.92 4.14 9.31
CA LEU A 133 1.87 4.18 7.86
C LEU A 133 3.28 3.91 7.31
N VAL A 134 3.42 2.85 6.51
CA VAL A 134 4.68 2.42 5.89
C VAL A 134 4.68 2.82 4.42
N ALA A 135 5.61 3.70 4.03
CA ALA A 135 5.78 4.18 2.66
C ALA A 135 7.27 4.24 2.28
N THR A 136 8.02 3.26 2.73
CA THR A 136 9.43 3.02 2.39
C THR A 136 9.57 2.49 0.96
N PRO A 137 10.78 2.30 0.41
CA PRO A 137 10.96 1.41 -0.73
C PRO A 137 10.51 -0.03 -0.44
N ASP A 138 10.12 -0.77 -1.48
CA ASP A 138 9.47 -2.09 -1.39
C ASP A 138 10.21 -3.08 -0.47
N HIS A 139 11.56 -3.09 -0.54
CA HIS A 139 12.41 -4.02 0.20
C HIS A 139 12.38 -3.84 1.74
N VAL A 140 11.83 -2.75 2.25
CA VAL A 140 11.74 -2.46 3.69
C VAL A 140 10.30 -2.64 4.21
N HIS A 141 9.30 -2.73 3.32
CA HIS A 141 7.88 -2.82 3.69
C HIS A 141 7.63 -3.91 4.74
N ALA A 142 8.04 -5.15 4.46
CA ALA A 142 7.73 -6.30 5.31
C ALA A 142 8.35 -6.18 6.70
N VAL A 143 9.59 -5.71 6.81
CA VAL A 143 10.31 -5.61 8.08
C VAL A 143 9.63 -4.61 9.02
N VAL A 144 9.33 -3.40 8.52
CA VAL A 144 8.65 -2.37 9.32
C VAL A 144 7.23 -2.79 9.68
N THR A 145 6.49 -3.33 8.71
CA THR A 145 5.11 -3.80 8.88
C THR A 145 5.00 -4.89 9.94
N ALA A 146 5.88 -5.91 9.88
CA ALA A 146 5.91 -6.99 10.86
C ALA A 146 6.26 -6.48 12.26
N ALA A 147 7.27 -5.60 12.37
CA ALA A 147 7.66 -5.01 13.65
C ALA A 147 6.52 -4.21 14.29
N ALA A 148 5.83 -3.38 13.50
CA ALA A 148 4.69 -2.59 13.98
C ALA A 148 3.52 -3.47 14.45
N MET A 149 3.12 -4.49 13.67
CA MET A 149 2.03 -5.39 14.02
C MET A 149 2.32 -6.19 15.30
N ARG A 150 3.56 -6.69 15.47
CA ARG A 150 3.96 -7.41 16.71
C ARG A 150 3.93 -6.55 17.96
N LEU A 151 4.06 -5.24 17.80
CA LEU A 151 3.87 -4.25 18.88
C LEU A 151 2.39 -3.86 19.07
N GLY A 152 1.46 -4.55 18.41
CA GLY A 152 0.03 -4.27 18.48
C GLY A 152 -0.40 -2.98 17.77
N LYS A 153 0.44 -2.41 16.90
CA LYS A 153 0.09 -1.20 16.15
C LYS A 153 -0.71 -1.56 14.91
N HIS A 154 -1.73 -0.76 14.59
CA HIS A 154 -2.43 -0.83 13.31
C HIS A 154 -1.49 -0.41 12.17
N VAL A 155 -1.64 -1.02 10.98
CA VAL A 155 -0.69 -0.76 9.89
C VAL A 155 -1.40 -0.48 8.55
N TYR A 156 -1.01 0.62 7.95
CA TYR A 156 -1.19 0.88 6.53
C TYR A 156 0.17 0.71 5.85
N CYS A 157 0.26 -0.11 4.80
CA CYS A 157 1.49 -0.32 4.05
C CYS A 157 1.27 -0.04 2.58
N GLU A 158 2.12 0.78 1.96
CA GLU A 158 2.05 1.05 0.53
C GLU A 158 2.24 -0.23 -0.29
N LYS A 159 1.76 -0.18 -1.52
CA LYS A 159 1.88 -1.26 -2.52
C LYS A 159 3.28 -1.26 -3.18
N PRO A 160 3.76 -2.44 -3.63
CA PRO A 160 3.24 -3.76 -3.28
C PRO A 160 3.41 -4.02 -1.78
N LEU A 161 2.57 -4.86 -1.19
CA LEU A 161 2.62 -5.10 0.27
C LEU A 161 4.02 -5.52 0.73
N THR A 162 4.73 -6.28 -0.09
CA THR A 162 6.06 -6.81 0.21
C THR A 162 6.91 -6.94 -1.05
N HIS A 163 8.22 -7.16 -0.85
CA HIS A 163 9.20 -7.29 -1.93
C HIS A 163 9.28 -8.72 -2.51
N ASN A 164 8.96 -9.76 -1.73
CA ASN A 164 8.93 -11.15 -2.17
C ASN A 164 7.70 -11.90 -1.66
N ILE A 165 7.45 -13.09 -2.22
CA ILE A 165 6.24 -13.88 -1.95
C ILE A 165 6.22 -14.40 -0.51
N TRP A 166 7.34 -14.86 0.00
CA TRP A 166 7.43 -15.36 1.37
C TRP A 166 7.06 -14.28 2.38
N GLU A 167 7.53 -13.06 2.18
CA GLU A 167 7.15 -11.91 3.01
C GLU A 167 5.64 -11.69 3.02
N ALA A 168 4.98 -11.73 1.84
CA ALA A 168 3.54 -11.51 1.75
C ALA A 168 2.76 -12.50 2.63
N ARG A 169 3.16 -13.77 2.61
CA ARG A 169 2.56 -14.80 3.48
C ARG A 169 2.87 -14.60 4.95
N GLN A 170 4.09 -14.16 5.29
CA GLN A 170 4.42 -13.84 6.69
C GLN A 170 3.59 -12.66 7.19
N ILE A 171 3.43 -11.62 6.40
CA ILE A 171 2.63 -10.44 6.77
C ILE A 171 1.16 -10.80 6.99
N ALA A 172 0.56 -11.62 6.11
CA ALA A 172 -0.80 -12.11 6.30
C ALA A 172 -0.92 -12.99 7.58
N LYS A 173 0.06 -13.85 7.84
CA LYS A 173 0.11 -14.66 9.07
C LYS A 173 0.15 -13.79 10.33
N ILE A 174 1.06 -12.81 10.39
CA ILE A 174 1.20 -11.90 11.53
C ILE A 174 -0.09 -11.07 11.72
N ALA A 175 -0.73 -10.63 10.62
CA ALA A 175 -1.99 -9.89 10.69
C ALA A 175 -3.11 -10.73 11.34
N ARG A 176 -3.21 -12.03 11.00
CA ARG A 176 -4.17 -12.95 11.64
C ARG A 176 -3.88 -13.16 13.12
N GLU A 177 -2.60 -13.27 13.50
CA GLU A 177 -2.17 -13.50 14.88
C GLU A 177 -2.42 -12.26 15.76
N THR A 178 -2.09 -11.07 15.26
CA THR A 178 -2.17 -9.82 16.01
C THR A 178 -3.54 -9.17 15.98
N LYS A 179 -4.36 -9.46 14.96
CA LYS A 179 -5.72 -8.93 14.76
C LYS A 179 -5.80 -7.40 14.71
N VAL A 180 -4.71 -6.72 14.40
CA VAL A 180 -4.68 -5.27 14.23
C VAL A 180 -5.38 -4.86 12.92
N ALA A 181 -5.83 -3.62 12.83
CA ALA A 181 -6.37 -3.08 11.60
C ALA A 181 -5.25 -2.92 10.56
N THR A 182 -5.47 -3.45 9.34
CA THR A 182 -4.48 -3.45 8.28
C THR A 182 -5.06 -2.97 6.97
N GLN A 183 -4.27 -2.26 6.16
CA GLN A 183 -4.66 -1.87 4.80
C GLN A 183 -3.45 -1.68 3.91
N MET A 184 -3.53 -2.17 2.66
CA MET A 184 -2.53 -1.87 1.64
C MET A 184 -2.87 -0.58 0.91
N GLY A 185 -1.84 0.13 0.41
CA GLY A 185 -1.94 1.40 -0.29
C GLY A 185 -2.33 1.30 -1.77
N ASN A 186 -3.25 0.40 -2.14
CA ASN A 186 -3.86 0.36 -3.48
C ASN A 186 -5.18 1.17 -3.49
N GLN A 187 -5.08 2.49 -3.48
CA GLN A 187 -6.19 3.42 -3.21
C GLN A 187 -7.43 3.20 -4.08
N GLY A 188 -7.25 2.77 -5.34
CA GLY A 188 -8.35 2.43 -6.26
C GLY A 188 -9.30 1.37 -5.72
N HIS A 189 -8.83 0.48 -4.82
CA HIS A 189 -9.65 -0.54 -4.16
C HIS A 189 -10.84 0.05 -3.38
N SER A 190 -10.70 1.25 -2.86
CA SER A 190 -11.79 1.98 -2.19
C SER A 190 -12.68 2.77 -3.16
N GLY A 191 -12.35 2.79 -4.46
CA GLY A 191 -13.08 3.55 -5.48
C GLY A 191 -14.46 2.98 -5.81
N GLU A 192 -15.31 3.80 -6.39
CA GLU A 192 -16.64 3.39 -6.90
C GLU A 192 -16.49 2.47 -8.12
N GLY A 193 -15.54 2.76 -9.02
CA GLY A 193 -15.37 2.03 -10.28
C GLY A 193 -15.10 0.54 -10.10
N ILE A 194 -14.20 0.17 -9.19
CA ILE A 194 -13.90 -1.25 -8.93
C ILE A 194 -15.11 -2.00 -8.37
N ARG A 195 -15.90 -1.35 -7.49
CA ARG A 195 -17.14 -1.92 -6.95
C ARG A 195 -18.17 -2.14 -8.04
N MET A 196 -18.37 -1.15 -8.91
CA MET A 196 -19.23 -1.28 -10.08
C MET A 196 -18.77 -2.43 -10.98
N THR A 197 -17.48 -2.54 -11.24
CA THR A 197 -16.91 -3.63 -12.04
C THR A 197 -17.26 -5.00 -11.45
N CYS A 198 -17.05 -5.17 -10.14
CA CYS A 198 -17.42 -6.40 -9.45
C CYS A 198 -18.93 -6.69 -9.55
N GLU A 199 -19.76 -5.73 -9.25
CA GLU A 199 -21.24 -5.86 -9.27
C GLU A 199 -21.76 -6.20 -10.66
N TRP A 200 -21.24 -5.55 -11.71
CA TRP A 200 -21.65 -5.81 -13.09
C TRP A 200 -21.22 -7.21 -13.56
N ILE A 201 -20.01 -7.63 -13.24
CA ILE A 201 -19.51 -8.98 -13.55
C ILE A 201 -20.35 -10.03 -12.83
N TRP A 202 -20.63 -9.84 -11.54
CA TRP A 202 -21.43 -10.79 -10.75
C TRP A 202 -22.90 -10.83 -11.19
N ALA A 203 -23.42 -9.75 -11.74
CA ALA A 203 -24.73 -9.72 -12.37
C ALA A 203 -24.77 -10.32 -13.80
N GLY A 204 -23.61 -10.77 -14.32
CA GLY A 204 -23.53 -11.41 -15.63
C GLY A 204 -23.56 -10.46 -16.83
N ALA A 205 -23.18 -9.20 -16.65
CA ALA A 205 -23.24 -8.15 -17.70
C ALA A 205 -22.60 -8.55 -19.02
N ILE A 206 -21.49 -9.31 -18.97
CA ILE A 206 -20.76 -9.80 -20.16
C ILE A 206 -20.68 -11.33 -20.24
N GLY A 207 -21.44 -12.05 -19.42
CA GLY A 207 -21.40 -13.51 -19.35
C GLY A 207 -20.11 -14.03 -18.69
N LYS A 208 -19.74 -15.29 -18.99
CA LYS A 208 -18.53 -15.89 -18.41
C LYS A 208 -17.28 -15.28 -19.01
N ILE A 209 -16.33 -14.92 -18.14
CA ILE A 209 -15.07 -14.26 -18.52
C ILE A 209 -13.96 -15.31 -18.60
N THR A 210 -13.30 -15.39 -19.74
CA THR A 210 -12.23 -16.34 -20.00
C THR A 210 -10.86 -15.68 -20.22
N GLU A 211 -10.85 -14.36 -20.47
CA GLU A 211 -9.62 -13.61 -20.71
C GLU A 211 -9.68 -12.21 -20.09
N VAL A 212 -8.53 -11.76 -19.57
CA VAL A 212 -8.35 -10.42 -19.01
C VAL A 212 -7.00 -9.87 -19.46
N HIS A 213 -6.98 -8.60 -19.85
CA HIS A 213 -5.77 -7.84 -20.15
C HIS A 213 -5.69 -6.62 -19.24
N ALA A 214 -4.54 -6.41 -18.60
CA ALA A 214 -4.29 -5.20 -17.84
C ALA A 214 -2.91 -4.63 -18.20
N TRP A 215 -2.74 -3.32 -18.13
CA TRP A 215 -1.51 -2.67 -18.61
C TRP A 215 -1.15 -1.42 -17.84
N SER A 216 0.12 -1.01 -18.01
CA SER A 216 0.64 0.27 -17.50
C SER A 216 1.78 0.78 -18.39
N ASP A 217 1.88 2.12 -18.51
CA ASP A 217 3.02 2.79 -19.12
C ASP A 217 4.26 2.82 -18.21
N ALA A 218 4.10 2.48 -16.93
CA ALA A 218 5.18 2.51 -15.96
C ALA A 218 6.35 1.60 -16.38
N GLY A 219 7.56 2.06 -16.07
CA GLY A 219 8.81 1.36 -16.38
C GLY A 219 9.97 2.33 -16.55
N GLY A 220 11.14 1.77 -16.92
CA GLY A 220 12.30 2.58 -17.34
C GLY A 220 13.02 3.38 -16.25
N TRP A 221 12.88 3.02 -14.95
CA TRP A 221 13.55 3.73 -13.86
C TRP A 221 15.06 3.50 -13.79
N ALA A 222 15.52 2.29 -14.08
CA ALA A 222 16.95 1.99 -14.19
C ALA A 222 17.41 2.05 -15.64
N LYS A 223 18.60 2.61 -15.87
CA LYS A 223 19.18 2.75 -17.21
C LYS A 223 20.45 1.93 -17.33
N GLY A 224 20.55 1.18 -18.41
CA GLY A 224 21.69 0.32 -18.70
C GLY A 224 21.69 -1.00 -17.93
N PRO A 225 22.56 -1.95 -18.30
CA PRO A 225 22.70 -3.25 -17.65
C PRO A 225 23.62 -3.18 -16.43
N GLY A 226 23.35 -4.04 -15.42
CA GLY A 226 24.20 -4.23 -14.26
C GLY A 226 24.24 -3.06 -13.31
N ARG A 227 25.12 -3.12 -12.32
CA ARG A 227 25.31 -2.08 -11.31
C ARG A 227 26.10 -0.89 -11.87
N PRO A 228 25.83 0.33 -11.39
CA PRO A 228 26.72 1.46 -11.63
C PRO A 228 28.17 1.14 -11.19
N LYS A 229 29.12 1.61 -11.95
CA LYS A 229 30.56 1.40 -11.66
C LYS A 229 31.12 2.48 -10.73
N GLU A 230 30.54 3.65 -10.79
CA GLU A 230 30.92 4.81 -9.99
C GLU A 230 30.43 4.62 -8.55
N THR A 231 31.22 5.12 -7.61
CA THR A 231 30.92 5.08 -6.18
C THR A 231 31.03 6.49 -5.57
N PRO A 232 30.08 7.39 -5.90
CA PRO A 232 30.08 8.73 -5.35
C PRO A 232 29.85 8.69 -3.83
N PRO A 233 30.27 9.72 -3.08
CA PRO A 233 30.03 9.79 -1.66
C PRO A 233 28.54 9.80 -1.33
N VAL A 234 28.19 9.23 -0.18
CA VAL A 234 26.80 9.30 0.33
C VAL A 234 26.47 10.77 0.59
N PRO A 235 25.32 11.26 0.12
CA PRO A 235 24.89 12.65 0.39
C PRO A 235 24.79 12.91 1.91
N LYS A 236 25.14 14.13 2.30
CA LYS A 236 24.95 14.58 3.68
C LYS A 236 23.47 14.46 4.06
N GLY A 237 23.19 13.94 5.25
CA GLY A 237 21.83 13.75 5.74
C GLY A 237 21.13 12.48 5.22
N LEU A 238 21.84 11.58 4.53
CA LEU A 238 21.35 10.25 4.18
C LEU A 238 22.12 9.18 4.95
N ASN A 239 21.44 8.43 5.79
CA ASN A 239 21.98 7.22 6.41
C ASN A 239 21.81 6.05 5.44
N TRP A 240 22.84 5.80 4.63
CA TRP A 240 22.79 4.82 3.56
C TRP A 240 22.65 3.38 4.07
N ASP A 241 23.24 3.05 5.22
CA ASP A 241 23.12 1.72 5.81
C ASP A 241 21.67 1.42 6.24
N LEU A 242 21.01 2.36 6.90
CA LEU A 242 19.58 2.25 7.25
C LEU A 242 18.68 2.22 6.01
N TRP A 243 19.04 2.97 4.95
CA TRP A 243 18.30 2.94 3.69
C TRP A 243 18.41 1.59 2.98
N LEU A 244 19.58 0.96 2.97
CA LEU A 244 19.76 -0.40 2.46
C LEU A 244 18.92 -1.43 3.22
N GLY A 245 18.68 -1.19 4.50
CA GLY A 245 17.79 -2.03 5.30
C GLY A 245 18.20 -3.50 5.29
N PRO A 246 17.31 -4.43 4.88
CA PRO A 246 17.59 -5.86 4.85
C PRO A 246 18.54 -6.32 3.74
N ARG A 247 18.94 -5.42 2.82
CA ARG A 247 19.74 -5.79 1.65
C ARG A 247 21.23 -5.78 1.94
N ASP A 248 21.96 -6.65 1.24
CA ASP A 248 23.42 -6.67 1.30
C ASP A 248 24.01 -5.30 0.98
N TYR A 249 25.12 -4.96 1.65
CA TYR A 249 25.78 -3.69 1.43
C TYR A 249 26.20 -3.52 -0.04
N ARG A 250 25.94 -2.34 -0.56
CA ARG A 250 26.48 -1.83 -1.84
C ARG A 250 26.78 -0.35 -1.71
N PRO A 251 27.78 0.18 -2.45
CA PRO A 251 28.04 1.61 -2.49
C PRO A 251 26.81 2.41 -2.90
N TYR A 252 26.71 3.62 -2.36
CA TYR A 252 25.68 4.56 -2.78
C TYR A 252 25.85 4.94 -4.25
N HIS A 253 24.72 5.14 -4.94
CA HIS A 253 24.66 5.76 -6.23
C HIS A 253 23.30 6.46 -6.44
N PRO A 254 23.25 7.67 -7.12
CA PRO A 254 21.99 8.37 -7.36
C PRO A 254 21.02 7.63 -8.29
N ALA A 255 21.46 6.59 -8.97
CA ALA A 255 20.59 5.65 -9.70
C ALA A 255 19.68 4.83 -8.79
N TYR A 256 19.93 4.80 -7.47
CA TYR A 256 19.07 4.08 -6.51
C TYR A 256 18.12 5.02 -5.77
N HIS A 257 18.67 6.06 -5.15
CA HIS A 257 17.94 6.99 -4.28
C HIS A 257 17.84 8.38 -4.96
N PRO A 258 16.71 9.11 -4.81
CA PRO A 258 15.57 8.80 -3.93
C PRO A 258 14.42 8.04 -4.59
N TYR A 259 14.38 7.88 -5.92
CA TYR A 259 13.18 7.44 -6.65
C TYR A 259 13.37 6.21 -7.52
N ASN A 260 14.52 6.07 -8.20
CA ASN A 260 14.76 5.06 -9.23
C ASN A 260 15.03 3.63 -8.68
N TRP A 261 15.01 3.46 -7.36
CA TRP A 261 15.12 2.16 -6.68
C TRP A 261 14.13 1.11 -7.23
N ARG A 262 12.99 1.56 -7.76
CA ARG A 262 11.94 0.72 -8.38
C ARG A 262 12.47 -0.16 -9.51
N GLY A 263 13.47 0.32 -10.23
CA GLY A 263 14.09 -0.39 -11.35
C GLY A 263 15.21 -1.37 -10.97
N TRP A 264 15.43 -1.62 -9.67
CA TRP A 264 16.53 -2.46 -9.19
C TRP A 264 15.99 -3.62 -8.36
N TRP A 265 16.27 -4.85 -8.78
CA TRP A 265 15.77 -6.05 -8.10
C TRP A 265 16.06 -6.11 -6.60
N ALA A 266 17.13 -5.48 -6.14
CA ALA A 266 17.45 -5.44 -4.72
C ALA A 266 16.49 -4.56 -3.90
N PHE A 267 15.82 -3.60 -4.51
CA PHE A 267 15.09 -2.56 -3.79
C PHE A 267 13.62 -2.45 -4.20
N GLY A 268 13.30 -2.77 -5.45
CA GLY A 268 11.98 -2.64 -6.03
C GLY A 268 11.56 -3.87 -6.82
N THR A 269 10.33 -3.86 -7.23
CA THR A 269 9.64 -4.97 -7.88
C THR A 269 9.27 -4.67 -9.33
N GLY A 270 9.77 -3.54 -9.87
CA GLY A 270 9.50 -3.12 -11.25
C GLY A 270 8.07 -2.64 -11.49
N ALA A 271 7.75 -2.44 -12.75
CA ALA A 271 6.44 -1.91 -13.15
C ALA A 271 5.29 -2.83 -12.75
N ILE A 272 5.49 -4.13 -12.79
CA ILE A 272 4.46 -5.09 -12.34
C ILE A 272 4.17 -4.93 -10.85
N GLY A 273 5.18 -4.80 -9.98
CA GLY A 273 4.95 -4.56 -8.54
C GLY A 273 4.36 -3.18 -8.28
N ASP A 274 4.87 -2.15 -8.97
CA ASP A 274 4.43 -0.77 -8.78
C ASP A 274 2.97 -0.56 -9.23
N MET A 275 2.53 -1.14 -10.35
CA MET A 275 1.25 -0.81 -10.99
C MET A 275 0.24 -1.95 -11.06
N ALA A 276 0.67 -3.22 -11.07
CA ALA A 276 -0.29 -4.30 -11.18
C ALA A 276 -1.15 -4.47 -9.92
N CYS A 277 -0.65 -4.07 -8.75
CA CYS A 277 -1.47 -3.99 -7.53
C CYS A 277 -2.65 -3.02 -7.64
N HIS A 278 -2.62 -2.10 -8.61
CA HIS A 278 -3.74 -1.20 -8.93
C HIS A 278 -4.60 -1.74 -10.06
N ASN A 279 -3.96 -2.15 -11.19
CA ASN A 279 -4.70 -2.42 -12.42
C ASN A 279 -5.15 -3.89 -12.55
N LEU A 280 -4.52 -4.85 -11.84
CA LEU A 280 -5.04 -6.23 -11.71
C LEU A 280 -6.03 -6.40 -10.55
N ASP A 281 -6.08 -5.46 -9.61
CA ASP A 281 -6.96 -5.50 -8.46
C ASP A 281 -8.44 -5.76 -8.85
N PRO A 282 -9.02 -5.08 -9.88
CA PRO A 282 -10.37 -5.37 -10.33
C PRO A 282 -10.56 -6.82 -10.78
N ALA A 283 -9.56 -7.43 -11.43
CA ALA A 283 -9.65 -8.83 -11.84
C ALA A 283 -9.57 -9.78 -10.64
N VAL A 284 -8.65 -9.52 -9.72
CA VAL A 284 -8.49 -10.35 -8.52
C VAL A 284 -9.78 -10.37 -7.71
N TRP A 285 -10.41 -9.21 -7.51
CA TRP A 285 -11.65 -9.11 -6.74
C TRP A 285 -12.86 -9.65 -7.50
N ALA A 286 -13.12 -9.13 -8.70
CA ALA A 286 -14.32 -9.49 -9.46
C ALA A 286 -14.37 -10.97 -9.85
N LEU A 287 -13.23 -11.54 -10.21
CA LEU A 287 -13.13 -12.94 -10.63
C LEU A 287 -12.73 -13.88 -9.49
N LYS A 288 -12.63 -13.38 -8.25
CA LYS A 288 -12.25 -14.16 -7.06
C LYS A 288 -10.98 -14.98 -7.31
N LEU A 289 -9.96 -14.33 -7.88
CA LEU A 289 -8.72 -15.02 -8.21
C LEU A 289 -7.97 -15.43 -6.94
N GLU A 290 -7.55 -16.69 -6.93
CA GLU A 290 -6.66 -17.27 -5.94
C GLU A 290 -5.27 -17.49 -6.59
N ALA A 291 -4.62 -18.62 -6.35
CA ALA A 291 -3.34 -18.91 -6.96
C ALA A 291 -3.47 -19.30 -8.45
N PRO A 292 -2.59 -18.81 -9.33
CA PRO A 292 -2.51 -19.30 -10.71
C PRO A 292 -1.93 -20.72 -10.78
N ILE A 293 -2.33 -21.50 -11.78
CA ILE A 293 -1.72 -22.81 -12.10
C ILE A 293 -0.31 -22.60 -12.66
N SER A 294 -0.16 -21.59 -13.51
CA SER A 294 1.12 -21.28 -14.15
C SER A 294 1.24 -19.81 -14.49
N VAL A 295 2.48 -19.36 -14.54
CA VAL A 295 2.87 -17.99 -14.93
C VAL A 295 4.06 -18.06 -15.88
N GLU A 296 4.05 -17.27 -16.94
CA GLU A 296 5.19 -17.07 -17.85
C GLU A 296 5.37 -15.60 -18.18
N ALA A 297 6.60 -15.20 -18.50
CA ALA A 297 6.92 -13.83 -18.86
C ALA A 297 7.79 -13.76 -20.12
N SER A 298 7.62 -12.67 -20.87
CA SER A 298 8.43 -12.34 -22.06
C SER A 298 8.90 -10.89 -21.95
N SER A 299 10.18 -10.65 -22.21
CA SER A 299 10.78 -9.31 -22.21
C SER A 299 11.95 -9.25 -23.22
N PRO A 300 12.39 -8.06 -23.63
CA PRO A 300 13.55 -7.89 -24.50
C PRO A 300 14.85 -8.40 -23.89
N GLY A 301 14.94 -8.44 -22.55
CA GLY A 301 16.10 -8.93 -21.82
C GLY A 301 15.83 -9.05 -20.34
N VAL A 302 16.58 -9.91 -19.67
CA VAL A 302 16.55 -10.08 -18.22
C VAL A 302 17.97 -9.89 -17.70
N ASP A 303 18.15 -8.86 -16.89
CA ASP A 303 19.37 -8.54 -16.15
C ASP A 303 19.29 -9.07 -14.73
N SER A 304 20.42 -9.38 -14.10
CA SER A 304 20.46 -9.88 -12.73
C SER A 304 20.26 -8.80 -11.67
N GLU A 305 20.49 -7.54 -12.02
CA GLU A 305 20.42 -6.38 -11.14
C GLU A 305 19.24 -5.45 -11.47
N VAL A 306 18.94 -5.29 -12.77
CA VAL A 306 18.01 -4.31 -13.31
C VAL A 306 16.71 -4.97 -13.75
N VAL A 307 15.61 -4.36 -13.41
CA VAL A 307 14.29 -4.76 -13.88
C VAL A 307 14.15 -4.46 -15.37
N SER A 308 13.45 -5.31 -16.11
CA SER A 308 13.19 -5.10 -17.53
C SER A 308 12.46 -3.78 -17.79
N GLN A 309 12.80 -3.13 -18.92
CA GLN A 309 12.15 -1.88 -19.34
C GLN A 309 10.67 -2.08 -19.71
N CYS A 310 10.35 -3.23 -20.25
CA CYS A 310 9.00 -3.66 -20.59
C CYS A 310 8.90 -5.18 -20.56
N ALA A 311 7.71 -5.70 -20.26
CA ALA A 311 7.45 -7.13 -20.28
C ALA A 311 5.96 -7.44 -20.48
N ILE A 312 5.69 -8.68 -20.87
CA ILE A 312 4.35 -9.27 -20.93
C ILE A 312 4.35 -10.49 -20.01
N TYR A 313 3.37 -10.56 -19.11
CA TYR A 313 3.22 -11.66 -18.15
C TYR A 313 1.86 -12.34 -18.36
N ARG A 314 1.85 -13.67 -18.43
CA ARG A 314 0.66 -14.47 -18.71
C ARG A 314 0.42 -15.45 -17.58
N TYR A 315 -0.75 -15.34 -16.97
CA TYR A 315 -1.20 -16.17 -15.87
C TYR A 315 -2.35 -17.05 -16.32
N ASN A 316 -2.35 -18.31 -15.93
CA ASN A 316 -3.48 -19.20 -16.12
C ASN A 316 -4.07 -19.56 -14.76
N PHE A 317 -5.32 -19.22 -14.54
CA PHE A 317 -6.06 -19.53 -13.31
C PHE A 317 -7.02 -20.68 -13.53
N PRO A 318 -7.24 -21.56 -12.52
CA PRO A 318 -8.21 -22.63 -12.60
C PRO A 318 -9.65 -22.11 -12.58
N ALA A 319 -10.62 -23.00 -12.82
CA ALA A 319 -12.03 -22.71 -12.54
C ALA A 319 -12.24 -22.42 -11.04
N ARG A 320 -13.21 -21.55 -10.72
CA ARG A 320 -13.51 -21.10 -9.35
C ARG A 320 -15.02 -21.02 -9.17
N GLY A 321 -15.61 -21.96 -8.43
CA GLY A 321 -17.06 -22.08 -8.35
C GLY A 321 -17.68 -22.14 -9.75
N ASP A 322 -18.62 -21.24 -10.05
CA ASP A 322 -19.28 -21.16 -11.35
C ASP A 322 -18.47 -20.39 -12.42
N MET A 323 -17.32 -19.84 -12.05
CA MET A 323 -16.45 -19.09 -12.96
C MET A 323 -15.50 -20.04 -13.71
N PRO A 324 -15.38 -19.94 -15.04
CA PRO A 324 -14.49 -20.77 -15.85
C PRO A 324 -13.02 -20.49 -15.53
N PRO A 325 -12.10 -21.37 -16.03
CA PRO A 325 -10.69 -21.00 -16.10
C PRO A 325 -10.52 -19.67 -16.81
N VAL A 326 -9.56 -18.85 -16.34
CA VAL A 326 -9.30 -17.55 -16.95
C VAL A 326 -7.81 -17.33 -17.18
N LYS A 327 -7.50 -16.73 -18.33
CA LYS A 327 -6.16 -16.27 -18.70
C LYS A 327 -6.06 -14.78 -18.41
N VAL A 328 -5.10 -14.38 -17.61
CA VAL A 328 -4.83 -12.97 -17.30
C VAL A 328 -3.48 -12.58 -17.88
N THR A 329 -3.44 -11.50 -18.64
CA THR A 329 -2.21 -10.97 -19.24
C THR A 329 -1.95 -9.55 -18.74
N TRP A 330 -0.76 -9.34 -18.20
CA TRP A 330 -0.26 -8.03 -17.82
C TRP A 330 0.77 -7.54 -18.83
N TYR A 331 0.71 -6.24 -19.14
CA TYR A 331 1.64 -5.55 -20.03
C TYR A 331 2.22 -4.33 -19.31
N ASP A 332 3.52 -4.10 -19.39
CA ASP A 332 4.16 -2.90 -18.86
C ASP A 332 5.14 -2.23 -19.81
N GLY A 333 5.68 -1.07 -19.40
CA GLY A 333 6.63 -0.30 -20.19
C GLY A 333 6.07 0.21 -21.51
N GLY A 334 4.78 0.50 -21.57
CA GLY A 334 4.11 1.01 -22.76
C GLY A 334 3.55 -0.06 -23.71
N LEU A 335 3.76 -1.35 -23.42
CA LEU A 335 3.11 -2.43 -24.17
C LEU A 335 1.59 -2.44 -23.88
N ARG A 336 0.81 -2.86 -24.87
CA ARG A 336 -0.66 -2.87 -24.82
C ARG A 336 -1.22 -4.19 -25.32
N PRO A 337 -2.42 -4.59 -24.89
CA PRO A 337 -3.20 -5.58 -25.59
C PRO A 337 -3.65 -5.06 -26.95
N GLU A 338 -4.12 -5.98 -27.78
CA GLU A 338 -4.81 -5.63 -29.02
C GLU A 338 -6.03 -4.75 -28.71
N ARG A 339 -6.25 -3.75 -29.57
CA ARG A 339 -7.39 -2.85 -29.45
C ARG A 339 -8.67 -3.61 -29.81
N PRO A 340 -9.71 -3.61 -28.95
CA PRO A 340 -10.99 -4.21 -29.30
C PRO A 340 -11.60 -3.56 -30.53
N GLU A 341 -12.15 -4.36 -31.46
CA GLU A 341 -12.84 -3.85 -32.65
C GLU A 341 -14.08 -3.01 -32.29
N GLU A 342 -14.70 -3.31 -31.13
CA GLU A 342 -15.89 -2.61 -30.61
C GLU A 342 -15.58 -1.26 -29.97
N LEU A 343 -14.32 -0.89 -29.84
CA LEU A 343 -13.91 0.41 -29.32
C LEU A 343 -13.91 1.43 -30.45
N GLU A 344 -14.69 2.50 -30.33
CA GLU A 344 -14.82 3.54 -31.37
C GLU A 344 -13.47 4.21 -31.65
N GLU A 345 -13.24 4.63 -32.92
CA GLU A 345 -11.92 5.08 -33.40
C GLU A 345 -11.32 6.22 -32.59
N ASP A 346 -12.15 7.14 -32.08
CA ASP A 346 -11.76 8.29 -31.27
C ASP A 346 -11.57 7.97 -29.78
N GLN A 347 -11.99 6.78 -29.33
CA GLN A 347 -11.84 6.39 -27.93
C GLN A 347 -10.45 5.84 -27.63
N VAL A 348 -9.92 6.18 -26.46
CA VAL A 348 -8.61 5.71 -25.99
C VAL A 348 -8.76 4.42 -25.18
N LEU A 349 -7.98 3.42 -25.51
CA LEU A 349 -7.98 2.14 -24.76
C LEU A 349 -7.66 2.39 -23.28
N GLY A 350 -8.61 2.09 -22.40
CA GLY A 350 -8.49 2.23 -20.94
C GLY A 350 -8.33 3.67 -20.43
N GLY A 351 -8.55 4.68 -21.28
CA GLY A 351 -8.39 6.08 -20.88
C GLY A 351 -6.93 6.56 -20.83
N GLY A 352 -5.97 5.86 -21.45
CA GLY A 352 -4.57 6.28 -21.56
C GLY A 352 -3.56 5.25 -21.09
N GLY A 353 -2.55 5.68 -20.31
CA GLY A 353 -1.39 4.89 -19.90
C GLY A 353 -1.67 3.65 -19.07
N ASN A 354 -2.85 3.51 -18.49
CA ASN A 354 -3.24 2.43 -17.58
C ASN A 354 -4.64 1.94 -17.88
N GLY A 355 -4.90 0.64 -17.68
CA GLY A 355 -6.23 0.11 -17.85
C GLY A 355 -6.35 -1.39 -17.63
N ILE A 356 -7.58 -1.87 -17.72
CA ILE A 356 -7.93 -3.28 -17.69
C ILE A 356 -9.12 -3.56 -18.62
N LEU A 357 -9.07 -4.68 -19.32
CA LEU A 357 -10.09 -5.17 -20.24
C LEU A 357 -10.48 -6.60 -19.88
N PHE A 358 -11.76 -6.83 -19.60
CA PHE A 358 -12.34 -8.15 -19.41
C PHE A 358 -13.05 -8.60 -20.68
N ILE A 359 -12.79 -9.83 -21.12
CA ILE A 359 -13.39 -10.44 -22.29
C ILE A 359 -14.31 -11.58 -21.86
N GLY A 360 -15.60 -11.41 -22.07
CA GLY A 360 -16.65 -12.36 -21.72
C GLY A 360 -17.38 -12.88 -22.93
N GLU A 361 -18.21 -13.90 -22.75
CA GLU A 361 -19.00 -14.56 -23.80
C GLU A 361 -20.01 -13.60 -24.50
N LYS A 362 -20.43 -12.55 -23.78
CA LYS A 362 -21.48 -11.64 -24.25
C LYS A 362 -20.99 -10.21 -24.45
N GLY A 363 -19.70 -9.94 -24.42
CA GLY A 363 -19.13 -8.60 -24.60
C GLY A 363 -17.90 -8.37 -23.75
N LYS A 364 -17.47 -7.11 -23.67
CA LYS A 364 -16.24 -6.71 -22.96
C LYS A 364 -16.54 -5.62 -21.94
N ILE A 365 -15.81 -5.60 -20.84
CA ILE A 365 -15.79 -4.48 -19.89
C ILE A 365 -14.39 -3.89 -19.89
N MET A 366 -14.28 -2.59 -20.10
CA MET A 366 -13.05 -1.82 -20.05
C MET A 366 -13.10 -0.85 -18.87
N CYS A 367 -11.99 -0.74 -18.11
CA CYS A 367 -11.82 0.27 -17.07
C CYS A 367 -10.51 1.02 -17.28
N GLY A 368 -10.45 2.28 -16.85
CA GLY A 368 -9.21 3.02 -16.70
C GLY A 368 -8.34 2.46 -15.57
N GLY A 369 -7.16 3.04 -15.38
CA GLY A 369 -6.27 2.67 -14.29
C GLY A 369 -6.90 2.81 -12.90
N TRP A 370 -6.33 2.10 -11.92
CA TRP A 370 -6.80 2.11 -10.52
C TRP A 370 -8.26 1.69 -10.31
N GLY A 371 -8.80 0.84 -11.19
CA GLY A 371 -10.21 0.44 -11.12
C GLY A 371 -11.16 1.59 -11.42
N GLY A 372 -10.83 2.39 -12.43
CA GLY A 372 -11.69 3.47 -12.93
C GLY A 372 -13.08 2.99 -13.34
N THR A 373 -13.95 3.92 -13.67
CA THR A 373 -15.35 3.63 -14.04
C THR A 373 -15.41 2.62 -15.19
N PRO A 374 -16.14 1.49 -15.02
CA PRO A 374 -16.28 0.50 -16.09
C PRO A 374 -17.17 1.01 -17.23
N VAL A 375 -16.83 0.58 -18.45
CA VAL A 375 -17.61 0.79 -19.67
C VAL A 375 -17.79 -0.58 -20.34
N ILE A 376 -19.00 -0.88 -20.77
CA ILE A 376 -19.29 -2.08 -21.57
C ILE A 376 -19.08 -1.72 -23.05
N LEU A 377 -18.42 -2.59 -23.79
CA LEU A 377 -18.21 -2.45 -25.23
C LEU A 377 -19.08 -3.43 -26.02
N PRO A 378 -19.63 -3.02 -27.18
CA PRO A 378 -19.63 -1.65 -27.75
C PRO A 378 -20.49 -0.65 -26.94
N GLN A 379 -20.36 0.62 -27.26
CA GLN A 379 -21.08 1.70 -26.55
C GLN A 379 -22.61 1.50 -26.59
N SER A 380 -23.17 1.01 -27.69
CA SER A 380 -24.61 0.70 -27.81
C SER A 380 -25.09 -0.28 -26.71
N ARG A 381 -24.28 -1.25 -26.32
CA ARG A 381 -24.60 -2.14 -25.20
C ARG A 381 -24.53 -1.44 -23.84
N MET A 382 -23.61 -0.49 -23.70
CA MET A 382 -23.51 0.31 -22.47
C MET A 382 -24.76 1.20 -22.30
N ASP A 383 -25.27 1.74 -23.38
CA ASP A 383 -26.47 2.60 -23.38
C ASP A 383 -27.73 1.83 -22.99
N GLU A 384 -27.82 0.56 -23.37
CA GLU A 384 -28.94 -0.34 -23.04
C GLU A 384 -28.79 -1.01 -21.67
N PHE A 385 -27.57 -0.96 -21.07
CA PHE A 385 -27.26 -1.71 -19.86
C PHE A 385 -27.95 -1.15 -18.62
N GLN A 386 -28.81 -1.95 -18.03
CA GLN A 386 -29.42 -1.66 -16.73
C GLN A 386 -28.45 -2.04 -15.60
N LYS A 387 -27.93 -1.00 -14.92
CA LYS A 387 -26.98 -1.18 -13.82
C LYS A 387 -27.62 -1.98 -12.69
N PRO A 388 -26.96 -3.04 -12.20
CA PRO A 388 -27.47 -3.82 -11.08
C PRO A 388 -27.48 -3.02 -9.78
N PRO A 389 -28.20 -3.47 -8.76
CA PRO A 389 -28.15 -2.88 -7.43
C PRO A 389 -26.73 -2.87 -6.85
N LYS A 390 -26.42 -1.85 -6.07
CA LYS A 390 -25.18 -1.75 -5.32
C LYS A 390 -25.21 -2.75 -4.15
N THR A 391 -24.37 -3.77 -4.19
CA THR A 391 -24.32 -4.84 -3.17
C THR A 391 -23.07 -4.77 -2.29
N ILE A 392 -22.00 -4.13 -2.77
CA ILE A 392 -20.77 -3.94 -2.01
C ILE A 392 -20.87 -2.63 -1.22
N PRO A 393 -20.57 -2.60 0.08
CA PRO A 393 -20.53 -1.37 0.87
C PRO A 393 -19.61 -0.32 0.23
N ARG A 394 -20.07 0.92 0.17
CA ARG A 394 -19.28 2.04 -0.39
C ARG A 394 -18.29 2.56 0.65
N SER A 395 -17.07 2.78 0.20
CA SER A 395 -16.03 3.38 1.01
C SER A 395 -16.25 4.88 1.18
N LYS A 396 -15.88 5.40 2.33
CA LYS A 396 -15.86 6.85 2.61
C LYS A 396 -14.53 7.49 2.18
N GLY A 397 -13.57 6.68 1.76
CA GLY A 397 -12.22 7.08 1.39
C GLY A 397 -11.19 6.08 1.89
N HIS A 398 -10.12 5.89 1.14
CA HIS A 398 -9.16 4.80 1.40
C HIS A 398 -8.50 4.93 2.79
N HIS A 399 -7.97 6.12 3.13
CA HIS A 399 -7.43 6.35 4.48
C HIS A 399 -8.51 6.33 5.56
N ARG A 400 -9.75 6.78 5.22
CA ARG A 400 -10.87 6.77 6.16
C ARG A 400 -11.27 5.35 6.58
N ASP A 401 -11.31 4.42 5.64
CA ASP A 401 -11.63 3.01 5.94
C ASP A 401 -10.62 2.43 6.96
N TRP A 402 -9.33 2.73 6.82
CA TRP A 402 -8.30 2.31 7.76
C TRP A 402 -8.45 2.98 9.13
N LEU A 403 -8.67 4.29 9.18
CA LEU A 403 -8.86 5.02 10.42
C LEU A 403 -10.11 4.55 11.19
N ASP A 404 -11.20 4.25 10.47
CA ASP A 404 -12.40 3.68 11.10
C ASP A 404 -12.10 2.29 11.71
N ALA A 405 -11.33 1.46 11.02
CA ALA A 405 -10.90 0.16 11.54
C ALA A 405 -9.95 0.28 12.74
N CYS A 406 -9.04 1.26 12.77
CA CYS A 406 -8.18 1.54 13.93
C CYS A 406 -9.00 1.87 15.18
N LYS A 407 -10.22 2.36 15.02
CA LYS A 407 -11.15 2.70 16.12
C LYS A 407 -12.18 1.59 16.41
N GLY A 408 -11.92 0.37 15.96
CA GLY A 408 -12.78 -0.80 16.21
C GLY A 408 -13.89 -1.00 15.18
N GLY A 409 -13.87 -0.27 14.06
CA GLY A 409 -14.74 -0.52 12.91
C GLY A 409 -14.36 -1.80 12.14
N PRO A 410 -15.09 -2.11 11.05
CA PRO A 410 -14.78 -3.27 10.22
C PRO A 410 -13.41 -3.15 9.56
N GLN A 411 -12.74 -4.29 9.32
CA GLN A 411 -11.50 -4.32 8.55
C GLN A 411 -11.73 -3.75 7.14
N PRO A 412 -10.78 -2.98 6.61
CA PRO A 412 -10.84 -2.52 5.22
C PRO A 412 -10.90 -3.69 4.24
N SER A 413 -11.53 -3.50 3.10
CA SER A 413 -11.59 -4.54 2.05
C SER A 413 -10.21 -4.87 1.46
N SER A 414 -9.27 -3.92 1.47
CA SER A 414 -7.86 -4.13 1.11
C SER A 414 -6.96 -4.44 2.32
N ASN A 415 -7.47 -5.22 3.29
CA ASN A 415 -6.67 -5.70 4.42
C ASN A 415 -5.55 -6.64 3.95
N PHE A 416 -4.63 -6.98 4.85
CA PHE A 416 -3.45 -7.77 4.48
C PHE A 416 -3.73 -9.21 4.06
N GLU A 417 -4.89 -9.79 4.38
CA GLU A 417 -5.30 -11.08 3.82
C GLU A 417 -5.54 -10.98 2.32
N TYR A 418 -6.30 -9.97 1.90
CA TYR A 418 -6.53 -9.70 0.49
C TYR A 418 -5.25 -9.22 -0.21
N ALA A 419 -4.56 -8.28 0.40
CA ALA A 419 -3.37 -7.64 -0.17
C ALA A 419 -2.20 -8.60 -0.39
N ALA A 420 -1.99 -9.55 0.53
CA ALA A 420 -0.95 -10.57 0.40
C ALA A 420 -1.21 -11.50 -0.80
N LYS A 421 -2.47 -11.89 -1.02
CA LYS A 421 -2.88 -12.68 -2.18
C LYS A 421 -2.62 -11.92 -3.50
N LEU A 422 -3.07 -10.68 -3.59
CA LEU A 422 -2.83 -9.83 -4.75
C LEU A 422 -1.32 -9.65 -5.00
N THR A 423 -0.56 -9.39 -3.95
CA THR A 423 0.90 -9.23 -4.03
C THR A 423 1.60 -10.52 -4.46
N GLU A 424 1.19 -11.70 -3.95
CA GLU A 424 1.73 -13.00 -4.40
C GLU A 424 1.49 -13.21 -5.89
N ILE A 425 0.26 -12.96 -6.39
CA ILE A 425 -0.06 -13.07 -7.83
C ILE A 425 0.87 -12.17 -8.65
N VAL A 426 1.01 -10.91 -8.26
CA VAL A 426 1.86 -9.93 -8.93
C VAL A 426 3.33 -10.38 -8.96
N LEU A 427 3.88 -10.76 -7.81
CA LEU A 427 5.29 -11.13 -7.68
C LEU A 427 5.66 -12.46 -8.33
N LEU A 428 4.70 -13.37 -8.55
CA LEU A 428 4.92 -14.57 -9.36
C LEU A 428 5.34 -14.24 -10.80
N GLY A 429 4.87 -13.11 -11.35
CA GLY A 429 5.36 -12.59 -12.63
C GLY A 429 6.87 -12.33 -12.59
N ASN A 430 7.36 -11.67 -11.55
CA ASN A 430 8.80 -11.43 -11.38
C ASN A 430 9.61 -12.73 -11.25
N VAL A 431 9.06 -13.75 -10.57
CA VAL A 431 9.69 -15.08 -10.50
C VAL A 431 9.80 -15.70 -11.90
N ALA A 432 8.73 -15.67 -12.69
CA ALA A 432 8.75 -16.19 -14.06
C ALA A 432 9.71 -15.41 -14.95
N LEU A 433 9.75 -14.09 -14.86
CA LEU A 433 10.66 -13.24 -15.62
C LEU A 433 12.12 -13.53 -15.27
N ARG A 434 12.48 -13.56 -13.99
CA ARG A 434 13.86 -13.76 -13.53
C ARG A 434 14.38 -15.18 -13.79
N THR A 435 13.51 -16.19 -13.77
CA THR A 435 13.86 -17.57 -14.12
C THR A 435 13.91 -17.83 -15.62
N ARG A 436 13.29 -16.97 -16.46
CA ARG A 436 13.09 -17.17 -17.90
C ARG A 436 12.37 -18.47 -18.22
N LYS A 437 11.48 -18.92 -17.33
CA LYS A 437 10.74 -20.18 -17.45
C LYS A 437 9.26 -19.94 -17.21
N LYS A 438 8.42 -20.76 -17.84
CA LYS A 438 7.06 -20.93 -17.39
C LYS A 438 7.08 -21.62 -16.04
N ILE A 439 6.51 -20.99 -15.01
CA ILE A 439 6.44 -21.49 -13.66
C ILE A 439 5.12 -22.25 -13.48
N TYR A 440 5.18 -23.49 -13.01
CA TYR A 440 4.02 -24.23 -12.50
C TYR A 440 4.00 -24.07 -10.98
N TRP A 441 3.01 -23.33 -10.48
CA TRP A 441 2.98 -22.91 -9.10
C TRP A 441 2.37 -23.96 -8.16
N ASP A 442 3.04 -24.25 -7.08
CA ASP A 442 2.56 -25.03 -5.95
C ASP A 442 2.23 -24.05 -4.82
N HIS A 443 0.99 -23.60 -4.80
CA HIS A 443 0.55 -22.61 -3.84
C HIS A 443 0.67 -23.08 -2.39
N GLU A 444 0.30 -24.33 -2.11
CA GLU A 444 0.32 -24.87 -0.74
C GLU A 444 1.74 -24.87 -0.16
N ASN A 445 2.70 -25.30 -0.95
CA ASN A 445 4.10 -25.41 -0.53
C ASN A 445 4.95 -24.18 -0.90
N MET A 446 4.35 -23.13 -1.51
CA MET A 446 5.00 -21.89 -1.92
C MET A 446 6.26 -22.15 -2.75
N ARG A 447 6.16 -22.97 -3.80
CA ARG A 447 7.31 -23.35 -4.65
C ARG A 447 6.95 -23.46 -6.12
N ALA A 448 7.95 -23.29 -6.98
CA ALA A 448 7.85 -23.59 -8.40
C ALA A 448 8.13 -25.09 -8.63
N LYS A 449 7.14 -25.88 -9.08
CA LYS A 449 7.26 -27.34 -9.25
C LYS A 449 8.35 -27.74 -10.22
N ASN A 450 8.62 -26.92 -11.23
CA ASN A 450 9.51 -27.21 -12.35
C ASN A 450 10.78 -26.34 -12.39
N ALA A 451 11.00 -25.49 -11.39
CA ALA A 451 12.11 -24.55 -11.36
C ALA A 451 12.64 -24.36 -9.93
N PRO A 452 13.42 -25.28 -9.39
CA PRO A 452 13.97 -25.18 -8.02
C PRO A 452 14.81 -23.91 -7.79
N GLU A 453 15.47 -23.42 -8.86
CA GLU A 453 16.25 -22.17 -8.83
C GLU A 453 15.41 -20.91 -8.58
N ALA A 454 14.09 -21.01 -8.67
CA ALA A 454 13.17 -19.92 -8.37
C ALA A 454 13.11 -19.59 -6.88
N GLU A 455 13.52 -20.51 -6.00
CA GLU A 455 13.43 -20.37 -4.54
C GLU A 455 14.05 -19.07 -4.04
N LYS A 456 15.20 -18.68 -4.56
CA LYS A 456 15.90 -17.43 -4.23
C LYS A 456 15.12 -16.15 -4.61
N PHE A 457 14.10 -16.25 -5.43
CA PHE A 457 13.23 -15.13 -5.83
C PHE A 457 11.88 -15.17 -5.09
N ILE A 458 11.53 -16.32 -4.52
CA ILE A 458 10.35 -16.52 -3.70
C ILE A 458 10.61 -16.05 -2.27
N LYS A 459 11.79 -16.39 -1.74
CA LYS A 459 12.30 -16.00 -0.42
C LYS A 459 13.73 -15.51 -0.54
N GLU A 460 13.99 -14.33 -0.04
CA GLU A 460 15.32 -13.71 -0.06
C GLU A 460 16.00 -13.80 1.30
N THR A 461 17.31 -13.57 1.33
CA THR A 461 18.12 -13.50 2.56
C THR A 461 18.10 -12.09 3.12
N TYR A 462 18.29 -11.96 4.43
CA TYR A 462 18.26 -10.70 5.15
C TYR A 462 19.58 -10.47 5.89
N ARG A 463 20.01 -9.22 5.98
CA ARG A 463 21.07 -8.85 6.92
C ARG A 463 20.59 -9.09 8.36
N LYS A 464 21.54 -9.48 9.23
CA LYS A 464 21.27 -9.68 10.65
C LYS A 464 20.61 -8.46 11.29
N GLY A 465 19.50 -8.66 12.01
CA GLY A 465 18.70 -7.62 12.66
C GLY A 465 17.68 -6.94 11.75
N TRP A 466 17.46 -7.51 10.55
CA TRP A 466 16.44 -7.05 9.59
C TRP A 466 15.48 -8.17 9.18
N GLU A 467 15.39 -9.22 9.95
CA GLU A 467 14.53 -10.37 9.67
C GLU A 467 13.06 -10.03 9.88
N VAL A 468 12.19 -10.59 9.04
CA VAL A 468 10.73 -10.42 9.15
C VAL A 468 10.14 -11.36 10.20
N ALA A 469 10.71 -12.55 10.39
CA ALA A 469 10.22 -13.63 11.27
C ALA A 469 11.16 -13.90 12.45
#